data_e5a7e09ea69cf5a57fd0cbf07add3aca
#
_entry.id   e5a7e09ea69cf5a57fd0cbf07add3aca
#
_cell.length_a   1.000
_cell.length_b   1.000
_cell.length_c   1.000
_cell.angle_alpha   90.00
_cell.angle_beta   90.00
_cell.angle_gamma   90.00
#
_symmetry.space_group_name_H-M   'P 1'
#
loop_
_entity.id
_entity.type
_entity.pdbx_description
1 polymer ?
#
loop_
_entity_poly.entity_id
_entity_poly.type
_entity_poly.pdbx_seq_one_letter_code
_entity_poly.pdbx_strand_id
1 'polypeptide(L)'
;MTEQTQYSWTLQAHKIFRWILLVQLAISILIGVITGDLLTAFIVGIPIVAIPIIFSIQQPHAVTSRHMIAIATQLMTALHIQQAYGMTEMHFEVFVVLAFLILFRDWKVVISCTLTVAVHHILFFILQTNGSSVFIFEESKLFFYILVIHALFALAEGGVLTMLSRSS
;
A
#
# COMPACT_ATOMS: atom_id res chain seq x y z
N MET A 1 5.42 26.13 -12.17
CA MET A 1 5.37 26.03 -10.69
C MET A 1 6.76 26.32 -10.14
N THR A 2 6.91 27.22 -9.20
CA THR A 2 8.21 27.51 -8.58
C THR A 2 8.59 26.35 -7.66
N GLU A 3 9.90 26.11 -7.50
CA GLU A 3 10.47 25.05 -6.65
C GLU A 3 9.90 25.07 -5.21
N GLN A 4 9.70 26.27 -4.65
CA GLN A 4 9.08 26.49 -3.34
C GLN A 4 7.65 25.93 -3.22
N THR A 5 6.85 26.00 -4.28
CA THR A 5 5.46 25.49 -4.28
C THR A 5 5.46 23.96 -4.26
N GLN A 6 6.37 23.32 -4.98
CA GLN A 6 6.52 21.87 -5.00
C GLN A 6 6.92 21.31 -3.62
N TYR A 7 7.77 22.01 -2.87
CA TYR A 7 8.18 21.60 -1.52
C TYR A 7 7.03 21.64 -0.51
N SER A 8 6.15 22.64 -0.58
CA SER A 8 5.02 22.74 0.37
C SER A 8 4.04 21.59 0.23
N TRP A 9 3.71 21.18 -1.01
CA TRP A 9 2.82 20.04 -1.27
C TRP A 9 3.40 18.72 -0.78
N THR A 10 4.69 18.48 -0.99
CA THR A 10 5.36 17.27 -0.55
C THR A 10 5.33 17.13 0.97
N LEU A 11 5.59 18.21 1.72
CA LEU A 11 5.53 18.21 3.17
C LEU A 11 4.11 17.91 3.69
N GLN A 12 3.09 18.48 3.06
CA GLN A 12 1.71 18.23 3.42
C GLN A 12 1.32 16.77 3.11
N ALA A 13 1.70 16.25 1.95
CA ALA A 13 1.48 14.85 1.58
C ALA A 13 2.15 13.91 2.60
N HIS A 14 3.42 14.13 2.96
CA HIS A 14 4.10 13.36 3.98
C HIS A 14 3.37 13.38 5.34
N LYS A 15 2.85 14.54 5.76
CA LYS A 15 2.08 14.65 7.01
C LYS A 15 0.82 13.78 6.96
N ILE A 16 0.07 13.83 5.86
CA ILE A 16 -1.15 13.04 5.67
C ILE A 16 -0.81 11.54 5.67
N PHE A 17 0.20 11.14 4.90
CA PHE A 17 0.57 9.72 4.80
C PHE A 17 1.17 9.13 6.08
N ARG A 18 1.83 9.93 6.91
CA ARG A 18 2.22 9.49 8.26
C ARG A 18 1.00 9.12 9.11
N TRP A 19 -0.07 9.92 9.05
CA TRP A 19 -1.32 9.58 9.72
C TRP A 19 -1.99 8.34 9.12
N ILE A 20 -2.00 8.20 7.79
CA ILE A 20 -2.53 6.99 7.12
C ILE A 20 -1.78 5.75 7.62
N LEU A 21 -0.45 5.76 7.63
CA LEU A 21 0.36 4.64 8.13
C LEU A 21 0.08 4.30 9.59
N LEU A 22 -0.09 5.31 10.47
CA LEU A 22 -0.43 5.08 11.87
C LEU A 22 -1.84 4.49 12.01
N VAL A 23 -2.80 4.94 11.22
CA VAL A 23 -4.16 4.37 11.18
C VAL A 23 -4.12 2.93 10.67
N GLN A 24 -3.36 2.65 9.61
CA GLN A 24 -3.18 1.30 9.10
C GLN A 24 -2.55 0.38 10.16
N LEU A 25 -1.56 0.85 10.93
CA LEU A 25 -0.99 0.07 12.03
C LEU A 25 -2.04 -0.22 13.12
N ALA A 26 -2.87 0.76 13.47
CA ALA A 26 -3.96 0.55 14.43
C ALA A 26 -4.98 -0.47 13.90
N ILE A 27 -5.31 -0.44 12.60
CA ILE A 27 -6.18 -1.43 11.94
C ILE A 27 -5.52 -2.82 11.98
N SER A 28 -4.22 -2.93 11.65
CA SER A 28 -3.48 -4.21 11.74
C SER A 28 -3.51 -4.80 13.15
N ILE A 29 -3.33 -3.98 14.18
CA ILE A 29 -3.43 -4.40 15.58
C ILE A 29 -4.85 -4.90 15.88
N LEU A 30 -5.87 -4.16 15.43
CA LEU A 30 -7.27 -4.55 15.63
C LEU A 30 -7.60 -5.89 14.95
N ILE A 31 -7.18 -6.06 13.68
CA ILE A 31 -7.33 -7.32 12.96
C ILE A 31 -6.60 -8.44 13.73
N GLY A 32 -5.35 -8.18 14.16
CA GLY A 32 -4.57 -9.14 14.93
C GLY A 32 -5.20 -9.56 16.26
N VAL A 33 -5.91 -8.66 16.94
CA VAL A 33 -6.70 -9.00 18.13
C VAL A 33 -7.87 -9.91 17.78
N ILE A 34 -8.58 -9.62 16.68
CA ILE A 34 -9.76 -10.38 16.25
C ILE A 34 -9.37 -11.79 15.74
N THR A 35 -8.29 -11.88 14.97
CA THR A 35 -7.83 -13.13 14.33
C THR A 35 -6.88 -13.96 15.20
N GLY A 36 -6.38 -13.40 16.30
CA GLY A 36 -5.36 -14.04 17.14
C GLY A 36 -3.93 -13.87 16.61
N ASP A 37 -3.71 -13.09 15.54
CA ASP A 37 -2.39 -12.86 14.90
C ASP A 37 -1.81 -11.50 15.25
N LEU A 38 -1.81 -11.16 16.53
CA LEU A 38 -1.29 -9.89 17.04
C LEU A 38 0.24 -9.78 16.85
N LEU A 39 0.94 -10.91 16.90
CA LEU A 39 2.40 -10.95 16.78
C LEU A 39 2.87 -10.41 15.42
N THR A 40 2.17 -10.76 14.34
CA THR A 40 2.47 -10.30 12.98
C THR A 40 2.28 -8.78 12.86
N ALA A 41 1.25 -8.22 13.52
CA ALA A 41 1.06 -6.76 13.54
C ALA A 41 2.27 -6.04 14.14
N PHE A 42 2.89 -6.58 15.19
CA PHE A 42 4.06 -5.97 15.82
C PHE A 42 5.36 -6.23 15.05
N ILE A 43 5.65 -7.48 14.70
CA ILE A 43 6.92 -7.85 14.07
C ILE A 43 7.04 -7.30 12.65
N VAL A 44 5.93 -7.32 11.89
CA VAL A 44 5.90 -6.89 10.48
C VAL A 44 5.38 -5.46 10.37
N GLY A 45 4.27 -5.14 11.01
CA GLY A 45 3.62 -3.84 10.87
C GLY A 45 4.44 -2.67 11.41
N ILE A 46 5.05 -2.81 12.60
CA ILE A 46 5.84 -1.70 13.17
C ILE A 46 7.02 -1.31 12.28
N PRO A 47 7.89 -2.21 11.78
CA PRO A 47 8.98 -1.82 10.87
C PRO A 47 8.48 -1.18 9.57
N ILE A 48 7.42 -1.71 8.97
CA ILE A 48 6.83 -1.16 7.73
C ILE A 48 6.40 0.30 7.95
N VAL A 49 5.87 0.63 9.12
CA VAL A 49 5.40 1.98 9.43
C VAL A 49 6.53 2.89 9.94
N ALA A 50 7.37 2.42 10.85
CA ALA A 50 8.38 3.24 11.51
C ALA A 50 9.47 3.72 10.56
N ILE A 51 9.99 2.84 9.70
CA ILE A 51 11.09 3.17 8.79
C ILE A 51 10.73 4.34 7.85
N PRO A 52 9.63 4.29 7.05
CA PRO A 52 9.30 5.39 6.15
C PRO A 52 8.88 6.66 6.88
N ILE A 53 8.28 6.56 8.07
CA ILE A 53 7.98 7.74 8.88
C ILE A 53 9.27 8.45 9.29
N ILE A 54 10.26 7.73 9.81
CA ILE A 54 11.57 8.29 10.20
C ILE A 54 12.21 8.96 8.98
N PHE A 55 12.29 8.28 7.84
CA PHE A 55 12.85 8.85 6.61
C PHE A 55 12.10 10.10 6.15
N SER A 56 10.78 10.11 6.21
CA SER A 56 9.97 11.26 5.80
C SER A 56 10.14 12.48 6.72
N ILE A 57 10.59 12.27 7.95
CA ILE A 57 10.91 13.35 8.90
C ILE A 57 12.34 13.86 8.67
N GLN A 58 13.29 12.95 8.53
CA GLN A 58 14.70 13.31 8.38
C GLN A 58 15.04 13.87 7.00
N GLN A 59 14.41 13.34 5.95
CA GLN A 59 14.66 13.69 4.55
C GLN A 59 13.35 13.97 3.79
N PRO A 60 12.56 14.98 4.20
CA PRO A 60 11.23 15.20 3.64
C PRO A 60 11.22 15.58 2.15
N HIS A 61 12.32 16.09 1.64
CA HIS A 61 12.46 16.51 0.24
C HIS A 61 13.05 15.41 -0.66
N ALA A 62 13.56 14.33 -0.08
CA ALA A 62 14.14 13.23 -0.84
C ALA A 62 13.07 12.49 -1.64
N VAL A 63 13.36 12.20 -2.89
CA VAL A 63 12.50 11.37 -3.76
C VAL A 63 12.26 10.01 -3.10
N THR A 64 13.31 9.42 -2.53
CA THR A 64 13.25 8.14 -1.82
C THR A 64 12.19 8.12 -0.72
N SER A 65 12.05 9.20 0.05
CA SER A 65 11.06 9.28 1.15
C SER A 65 9.62 9.15 0.64
N ARG A 66 9.31 9.75 -0.52
CA ARG A 66 7.98 9.63 -1.14
C ARG A 66 7.69 8.21 -1.58
N HIS A 67 8.66 7.56 -2.25
CA HIS A 67 8.54 6.18 -2.68
C HIS A 67 8.43 5.20 -1.51
N MET A 68 9.23 5.38 -0.46
CA MET A 68 9.17 4.55 0.74
C MET A 68 7.80 4.61 1.42
N ILE A 69 7.22 5.81 1.55
CA ILE A 69 5.86 5.96 2.10
C ILE A 69 4.82 5.26 1.23
N ALA A 70 4.87 5.45 -0.09
CA ALA A 70 3.93 4.81 -1.01
C ALA A 70 4.02 3.29 -0.97
N ILE A 71 5.23 2.74 -0.96
CA ILE A 71 5.46 1.30 -0.84
C ILE A 71 4.96 0.78 0.52
N ALA A 72 5.27 1.48 1.61
CA ALA A 72 4.88 1.07 2.95
C ALA A 72 3.36 1.04 3.14
N THR A 73 2.62 2.01 2.60
CA THR A 73 1.14 1.99 2.70
C THR A 73 0.55 0.77 1.99
N GLN A 74 1.11 0.33 0.87
CA GLN A 74 0.65 -0.89 0.21
C GLN A 74 1.12 -2.17 0.91
N LEU A 75 2.30 -2.16 1.52
CA LEU A 75 2.74 -3.28 2.36
C LEU A 75 1.86 -3.44 3.61
N MET A 76 1.36 -2.34 4.18
CA MET A 76 0.37 -2.41 5.26
C MET A 76 -0.95 -2.98 4.78
N THR A 77 -1.45 -2.58 3.60
CA THR A 77 -2.63 -3.20 2.99
C THR A 77 -2.41 -4.70 2.74
N ALA A 78 -1.23 -5.10 2.24
CA ALA A 78 -0.87 -6.50 2.08
C ALA A 78 -0.90 -7.27 3.42
N LEU A 79 -0.43 -6.64 4.50
CA LEU A 79 -0.49 -7.20 5.84
C LEU A 79 -1.94 -7.38 6.31
N HIS A 80 -2.83 -6.41 6.06
CA HIS A 80 -4.25 -6.52 6.39
C HIS A 80 -4.92 -7.67 5.63
N ILE A 81 -4.63 -7.82 4.33
CA ILE A 81 -5.11 -8.94 3.52
C ILE A 81 -4.65 -10.27 4.12
N GLN A 82 -3.36 -10.39 4.47
CA GLN A 82 -2.79 -11.57 5.10
C GLN A 82 -3.47 -11.90 6.42
N GLN A 83 -3.58 -10.93 7.34
CA GLN A 83 -4.18 -11.11 8.66
C GLN A 83 -5.68 -11.43 8.61
N ALA A 84 -6.38 -10.96 7.59
CA ALA A 84 -7.80 -11.22 7.35
C ALA A 84 -8.04 -12.45 6.44
N TYR A 85 -7.04 -13.33 6.28
CA TYR A 85 -7.13 -14.57 5.50
C TYR A 85 -7.61 -14.37 4.05
N GLY A 86 -7.17 -13.29 3.41
CA GLY A 86 -7.51 -13.00 2.01
C GLY A 86 -8.91 -12.44 1.78
N MET A 87 -9.56 -11.91 2.83
CA MET A 87 -10.89 -11.31 2.74
C MET A 87 -10.97 -10.26 1.62
N THR A 88 -11.98 -10.37 0.76
CA THR A 88 -12.13 -9.53 -0.44
C THR A 88 -12.25 -8.04 -0.07
N GLU A 89 -12.90 -7.72 1.04
CA GLU A 89 -13.11 -6.36 1.50
C GLU A 89 -11.81 -5.62 1.82
N MET A 90 -10.77 -6.34 2.28
CA MET A 90 -9.45 -5.73 2.54
C MET A 90 -8.76 -5.23 1.26
N HIS A 91 -9.12 -5.78 0.10
CA HIS A 91 -8.57 -5.33 -1.18
C HIS A 91 -9.05 -3.93 -1.59
N PHE A 92 -10.18 -3.45 -1.09
CA PHE A 92 -10.63 -2.09 -1.36
C PHE A 92 -9.67 -1.03 -0.83
N GLU A 93 -8.90 -1.34 0.21
CA GLU A 93 -7.87 -0.45 0.73
C GLU A 93 -6.77 -0.16 -0.30
N VAL A 94 -6.46 -1.11 -1.20
CA VAL A 94 -5.51 -0.90 -2.31
C VAL A 94 -5.91 0.34 -3.12
N PHE A 95 -7.19 0.42 -3.51
CA PHE A 95 -7.72 1.51 -4.33
C PHE A 95 -7.74 2.83 -3.57
N VAL A 96 -8.15 2.81 -2.30
CA VAL A 96 -8.16 3.99 -1.43
C VAL A 96 -6.76 4.58 -1.29
N VAL A 97 -5.76 3.74 -1.03
CA VAL A 97 -4.37 4.17 -0.88
C VAL A 97 -3.80 4.71 -2.19
N LEU A 98 -4.06 4.02 -3.33
CA LEU A 98 -3.64 4.49 -4.65
C LEU A 98 -4.21 5.89 -4.95
N ALA A 99 -5.51 6.10 -4.70
CA ALA A 99 -6.16 7.40 -4.93
C ALA A 99 -5.51 8.53 -4.12
N PHE A 100 -5.14 8.28 -2.86
CA PHE A 100 -4.47 9.30 -2.03
C PHE A 100 -3.08 9.70 -2.54
N LEU A 101 -2.39 8.85 -3.32
CA LEU A 101 -1.05 9.17 -3.83
C LEU A 101 -1.03 10.38 -4.77
N ILE A 102 -2.17 10.79 -5.31
CA ILE A 102 -2.27 12.02 -6.12
C ILE A 102 -1.79 13.26 -5.34
N LEU A 103 -1.85 13.21 -4.01
CA LEU A 103 -1.36 14.28 -3.14
C LEU A 103 0.14 14.57 -3.30
N PHE A 104 0.93 13.57 -3.72
CA PHE A 104 2.35 13.78 -4.01
C PHE A 104 2.61 14.49 -5.34
N ARG A 105 1.62 14.55 -6.24
CA ARG A 105 1.78 15.12 -7.60
C ARG A 105 3.01 14.56 -8.33
N ASP A 106 3.30 13.30 -8.09
CA ASP A 106 4.45 12.58 -8.67
C ASP A 106 3.99 11.22 -9.20
N TRP A 107 3.82 11.14 -10.51
CA TRP A 107 3.37 9.92 -11.18
C TRP A 107 4.29 8.71 -10.95
N LYS A 108 5.58 8.94 -10.68
CA LYS A 108 6.54 7.85 -10.39
C LYS A 108 6.21 7.17 -9.06
N VAL A 109 5.70 7.92 -8.09
CA VAL A 109 5.26 7.39 -6.80
C VAL A 109 4.03 6.48 -6.99
N VAL A 110 3.09 6.86 -7.86
CA VAL A 110 1.93 6.03 -8.22
C VAL A 110 2.40 4.71 -8.86
N ILE A 111 3.34 4.77 -9.80
CA ILE A 111 3.90 3.57 -10.44
C ILE A 111 4.55 2.64 -9.39
N SER A 112 5.37 3.17 -8.48
CA SER A 112 6.01 2.34 -7.45
C SER A 112 4.99 1.63 -6.57
N CYS A 113 3.92 2.32 -6.20
CA CYS A 113 2.83 1.77 -5.41
C CYS A 113 2.08 0.68 -6.17
N THR A 114 1.68 0.95 -7.41
CA THR A 114 0.99 -0.03 -8.28
C THR A 114 1.84 -1.27 -8.51
N LEU A 115 3.15 -1.10 -8.71
CA LEU A 115 4.09 -2.20 -8.87
C LEU A 115 4.19 -3.05 -7.59
N THR A 116 4.19 -2.42 -6.42
CA THR A 116 4.18 -3.12 -5.13
C THR A 116 2.95 -4.02 -5.00
N VAL A 117 1.77 -3.50 -5.37
CA VAL A 117 0.53 -4.30 -5.39
C VAL A 117 0.64 -5.47 -6.35
N ALA A 118 1.10 -5.23 -7.59
CA ALA A 118 1.22 -6.28 -8.60
C ALA A 118 2.17 -7.40 -8.15
N VAL A 119 3.34 -7.04 -7.63
CA VAL A 119 4.33 -8.01 -7.11
C VAL A 119 3.75 -8.81 -5.95
N HIS A 120 3.10 -8.14 -4.98
CA HIS A 120 2.46 -8.81 -3.85
C HIS A 120 1.40 -9.81 -4.34
N HIS A 121 0.49 -9.41 -5.21
CA HIS A 121 -0.60 -10.28 -5.67
C HIS A 121 -0.09 -11.49 -6.45
N ILE A 122 0.88 -11.31 -7.35
CA ILE A 122 1.45 -12.42 -8.12
C ILE A 122 2.22 -13.38 -7.21
N LEU A 123 3.09 -12.84 -6.35
CA LEU A 123 3.90 -13.65 -5.45
C LEU A 123 3.03 -14.45 -4.47
N PHE A 124 2.09 -13.79 -3.80
CA PHE A 124 1.23 -14.45 -2.81
C PHE A 124 0.25 -15.43 -3.45
N PHE A 125 -0.24 -15.15 -4.66
CA PHE A 125 -1.03 -16.11 -5.42
C PHE A 125 -0.25 -17.39 -5.71
N ILE A 126 1.00 -17.27 -6.20
CA ILE A 126 1.87 -18.42 -6.44
C ILE A 126 2.17 -19.18 -5.16
N LEU A 127 2.49 -18.50 -4.08
CA LEU A 127 2.79 -19.12 -2.79
C LEU A 127 1.56 -19.82 -2.21
N GLN A 128 0.39 -19.18 -2.24
CA GLN A 128 -0.86 -19.75 -1.72
C GLN A 128 -1.29 -20.97 -2.53
N THR A 129 -1.21 -20.94 -3.86
CA THR A 129 -1.55 -22.09 -4.72
C THR A 129 -0.59 -23.25 -4.54
N ASN A 130 0.64 -23.01 -4.08
CA ASN A 130 1.61 -24.04 -3.71
C ASN A 130 1.51 -24.52 -2.25
N GLY A 131 0.45 -24.14 -1.53
CA GLY A 131 0.18 -24.64 -0.18
C GLY A 131 0.91 -23.88 0.94
N SER A 132 1.51 -22.71 0.67
CA SER A 132 2.08 -21.88 1.74
C SER A 132 0.99 -21.22 2.55
N SER A 133 1.24 -20.99 3.85
CA SER A 133 0.31 -20.31 4.76
C SER A 133 0.30 -18.79 4.55
N VAL A 134 0.18 -18.35 3.30
CA VAL A 134 -0.03 -16.95 2.93
C VAL A 134 -1.37 -16.82 2.21
N PHE A 135 -2.02 -15.67 2.38
CA PHE A 135 -3.37 -15.45 1.89
C PHE A 135 -3.42 -14.20 1.04
N ILE A 136 -3.74 -14.37 -0.24
CA ILE A 136 -4.11 -13.27 -1.14
C ILE A 136 -5.61 -13.25 -1.37
N PHE A 137 -6.24 -14.42 -1.47
CA PHE A 137 -7.68 -14.59 -1.57
C PHE A 137 -8.16 -15.64 -0.57
N GLU A 138 -9.45 -15.59 -0.24
CA GLU A 138 -10.11 -16.69 0.46
C GLU A 138 -9.95 -17.98 -0.36
N GLU A 139 -9.78 -19.13 0.29
CA GLU A 139 -9.56 -20.41 -0.38
C GLU A 139 -10.64 -20.75 -1.43
N SER A 140 -11.90 -20.39 -1.14
CA SER A 140 -13.02 -20.55 -2.07
C SER A 140 -12.95 -19.67 -3.32
N LYS A 141 -12.10 -18.65 -3.31
CA LYS A 141 -11.94 -17.65 -4.38
C LYS A 141 -10.55 -17.68 -5.02
N LEU A 142 -9.74 -18.70 -4.74
CA LEU A 142 -8.38 -18.82 -5.24
C LEU A 142 -8.37 -19.31 -6.71
N PHE A 143 -8.85 -18.47 -7.61
CA PHE A 143 -8.88 -18.73 -9.05
C PHE A 143 -8.06 -17.71 -9.82
N PHE A 144 -7.31 -18.18 -10.82
CA PHE A 144 -6.45 -17.31 -11.64
C PHE A 144 -7.21 -16.14 -12.30
N TYR A 145 -8.45 -16.35 -12.75
CA TYR A 145 -9.24 -15.28 -13.36
C TYR A 145 -9.57 -14.14 -12.36
N ILE A 146 -9.69 -14.45 -11.06
CA ILE A 146 -9.90 -13.42 -10.03
C ILE A 146 -8.65 -12.55 -9.90
N LEU A 147 -7.45 -13.15 -9.91
CA LEU A 147 -6.19 -12.41 -9.94
C LEU A 147 -6.13 -11.48 -11.15
N VAL A 148 -6.51 -11.96 -12.34
CA VAL A 148 -6.52 -11.16 -13.57
C VAL A 148 -7.48 -9.97 -13.45
N ILE A 149 -8.69 -10.19 -12.92
CA ILE A 149 -9.67 -9.12 -12.72
C ILE A 149 -9.13 -8.06 -11.75
N HIS A 150 -8.55 -8.46 -10.62
CA HIS A 150 -7.94 -7.53 -9.66
C HIS A 150 -6.80 -6.73 -10.29
N ALA A 151 -5.92 -7.40 -11.04
CA ALA A 151 -4.83 -6.74 -11.76
C ALA A 151 -5.33 -5.70 -12.77
N LEU A 152 -6.39 -6.01 -13.53
CA LEU A 152 -6.97 -5.08 -14.50
C LEU A 152 -7.53 -3.82 -13.82
N PHE A 153 -8.24 -3.95 -12.71
CA PHE A 153 -8.75 -2.79 -11.96
C PHE A 153 -7.61 -1.95 -11.37
N ALA A 154 -6.61 -2.58 -10.74
CA ALA A 154 -5.48 -1.87 -10.17
C ALA A 154 -4.64 -1.14 -11.24
N LEU A 155 -4.43 -1.77 -12.41
CA LEU A 155 -3.74 -1.15 -13.54
C LEU A 155 -4.56 -0.01 -14.16
N ALA A 156 -5.86 -0.16 -14.27
CA ALA A 156 -6.74 0.90 -14.79
C ALA A 156 -6.70 2.14 -13.88
N GLU A 157 -6.84 1.95 -12.57
CA GLU A 157 -6.75 3.05 -11.60
C GLU A 157 -5.35 3.67 -11.59
N GLY A 158 -4.29 2.87 -11.46
CA GLY A 158 -2.91 3.34 -11.48
C GLY A 158 -2.58 4.11 -12.77
N GLY A 159 -3.12 3.67 -13.92
CA GLY A 159 -3.02 4.37 -15.20
C GLY A 159 -3.67 5.75 -15.18
N VAL A 160 -4.91 5.83 -14.72
CA VAL A 160 -5.66 7.10 -14.60
C VAL A 160 -4.94 8.06 -13.63
N LEU A 161 -4.54 7.59 -12.46
CA LEU A 161 -3.84 8.39 -11.46
C LEU A 161 -2.48 8.88 -11.96
N THR A 162 -1.76 8.04 -12.72
CA THR A 162 -0.49 8.42 -13.38
C THR A 162 -0.72 9.55 -14.38
N MET A 163 -1.79 9.49 -15.19
CA MET A 163 -2.13 10.56 -16.13
C MET A 163 -2.49 11.85 -15.38
N LEU A 164 -3.31 11.78 -14.35
CA LEU A 164 -3.70 12.94 -13.54
C LEU A 164 -2.49 13.57 -12.83
N SER A 165 -1.60 12.75 -12.26
CA SER A 165 -0.40 13.25 -11.58
C SER A 165 0.64 13.86 -12.52
N ARG A 166 0.58 13.58 -13.83
CA ARG A 166 1.44 14.24 -14.84
C ARG A 166 0.90 15.60 -15.26
N SER A 167 -0.41 15.81 -15.16
CA SER A 167 -1.08 17.05 -15.59
C SER A 167 -1.19 18.09 -14.48
N SER A 168 -0.86 17.75 -13.24
CA SER A 168 -0.89 18.62 -12.06
C SER A 168 0.49 19.11 -11.66
#